data_0304baa0b46f19bdc168ccd37dd35ed8
#
_entry.id   0304baa0b46f19bdc168ccd37dd35ed8
#
_cell.length_a   1.000
_cell.length_b   1.000
_cell.length_c   1.000
_cell.angle_alpha   90.00
_cell.angle_beta   90.00
_cell.angle_gamma   90.00
#
_symmetry.space_group_name_H-M   'P 1'
#
loop_
_entity.id
_entity.type
_entity.pdbx_description
1 polymer ?
#
loop_
_entity_poly.entity_id
_entity_poly.type
_entity_poly.pdbx_seq_one_letter_code
_entity_poly.pdbx_strand_id
1 'polypeptide(L)'
;HRLASILARHVREHGFTVVNETWFDTVAVHVPESADDLCATARERGFAIRRVDADTVSITDDETTTIDDLGMVAALFGPSLDVDVHDDGMIGVARRETPLLTAKVFSSHRTEHEMLRYLRRLADKDLALDRTMIPLGSCTMKLNATTEMEPITWTEFADVHPYAADDETIGYRELISDLERMLVTITGYDAVSLQPNAGSQGEFAGLLAIRAYHRSRGDLAQIGRAHV
;
A
#
# COMPACT_ATOMS: atom_id res chain seq x y z
N HIS A 1 2.42 12.28 9.83
CA HIS A 1 3.71 12.85 10.26
C HIS A 1 3.69 13.39 11.69
N ARG A 2 2.67 14.20 12.05
CA ARG A 2 2.54 14.68 13.43
C ARG A 2 2.38 13.52 14.44
N LEU A 3 1.54 12.55 14.13
CA LEU A 3 1.32 11.38 14.98
C LEU A 3 2.61 10.57 15.15
N ALA A 4 3.31 10.29 14.07
CA ALA A 4 4.61 9.61 14.09
C ALA A 4 5.65 10.38 14.95
N SER A 5 5.64 11.71 14.91
CA SER A 5 6.53 12.53 15.73
C SER A 5 6.17 12.48 17.23
N ILE A 6 4.88 12.45 17.55
CA ILE A 6 4.39 12.24 18.92
C ILE A 6 4.84 10.89 19.44
N LEU A 7 4.66 9.83 18.65
CA LEU A 7 5.07 8.48 18.98
C LEU A 7 6.58 8.38 19.18
N ALA A 8 7.37 8.91 18.25
CA ALA A 8 8.83 8.88 18.32
C ALA A 8 9.37 9.55 19.58
N ARG A 9 8.75 10.66 20.00
CA ARG A 9 9.10 11.32 21.26
C ARG A 9 8.72 10.46 22.45
N HIS A 10 7.48 9.99 22.52
CA HIS A 10 6.99 9.12 23.60
C HIS A 10 7.89 7.90 23.82
N VAL A 11 8.24 7.22 22.75
CA VAL A 11 9.14 6.05 22.75
C VAL A 11 10.51 6.42 23.36
N ARG A 12 11.09 7.55 22.95
CA ARG A 12 12.38 8.03 23.50
C ARG A 12 12.30 8.39 24.98
N GLU A 13 11.23 9.05 25.40
CA GLU A 13 11.00 9.43 26.82
C GLU A 13 10.87 8.20 27.73
N HIS A 14 10.43 7.06 27.17
CA HIS A 14 10.34 5.78 27.89
C HIS A 14 11.58 4.88 27.73
N GLY A 15 12.68 5.43 27.21
CA GLY A 15 13.99 4.75 27.20
C GLY A 15 14.23 3.84 25.99
N PHE A 16 13.36 3.84 25.01
CA PHE A 16 13.58 3.11 23.77
C PHE A 16 14.31 3.95 22.71
N THR A 17 14.97 3.30 21.80
CA THR A 17 15.71 3.96 20.72
C THR A 17 14.89 3.96 19.42
N VAL A 18 14.67 5.14 18.86
CA VAL A 18 14.16 5.30 17.50
C VAL A 18 15.31 5.10 16.53
N VAL A 19 15.21 4.10 15.67
CA VAL A 19 16.30 3.65 14.78
C VAL A 19 16.53 4.59 13.62
N ASN A 20 15.46 5.09 13.03
CA ASN A 20 15.53 6.02 11.91
C ASN A 20 15.81 7.45 12.40
N GLU A 21 16.75 8.12 11.76
CA GLU A 21 17.11 9.52 12.08
C GLU A 21 16.01 10.50 11.65
N THR A 22 15.35 10.17 10.55
CA THR A 22 14.25 10.96 9.99
C THR A 22 13.06 10.04 9.66
N TRP A 23 11.87 10.58 9.70
CA TRP A 23 10.63 9.86 9.34
C TRP A 23 9.61 10.81 8.73
N PHE A 24 8.67 10.24 8.00
CA PHE A 24 7.47 10.94 7.56
C PHE A 24 6.25 10.44 8.38
N ASP A 25 5.91 9.19 8.25
CA ASP A 25 4.77 8.52 8.88
C ASP A 25 5.14 7.23 9.63
N THR A 26 6.37 6.76 9.46
CA THR A 26 6.82 5.46 9.96
C THR A 26 7.98 5.61 10.93
N VAL A 27 7.82 5.06 12.13
CA VAL A 27 8.82 5.05 13.20
C VAL A 27 9.29 3.62 13.44
N ALA A 28 10.61 3.40 13.35
CA ALA A 28 11.23 2.13 13.72
C ALA A 28 11.82 2.23 15.13
N VAL A 29 11.49 1.27 15.98
CA VAL A 29 11.84 1.25 17.39
C VAL A 29 12.67 0.03 17.71
N HIS A 30 13.81 0.23 18.34
CA HIS A 30 14.64 -0.86 18.86
C HIS A 30 14.07 -1.35 20.19
N VAL A 31 13.75 -2.65 20.25
CA VAL A 31 13.10 -3.34 21.38
C VAL A 31 13.83 -4.66 21.64
N PRO A 32 14.96 -4.66 22.33
CA PRO A 32 15.84 -5.82 22.45
C PRO A 32 15.07 -7.09 22.84
N GLU A 33 15.20 -8.15 22.05
CA GLU A 33 14.63 -9.49 22.25
C GLU A 33 13.10 -9.51 22.51
N SER A 34 12.37 -8.40 22.20
CA SER A 34 10.97 -8.22 22.57
C SER A 34 10.05 -7.96 21.37
N ALA A 35 10.56 -7.99 20.13
CA ALA A 35 9.77 -7.64 18.96
C ALA A 35 8.57 -8.57 18.75
N ASP A 36 8.73 -9.87 18.96
CA ASP A 36 7.66 -10.86 18.82
C ASP A 36 6.55 -10.66 19.87
N ASP A 37 6.94 -10.48 21.14
CA ASP A 37 6.00 -10.26 22.24
C ASP A 37 5.24 -8.94 22.08
N LEU A 38 5.92 -7.90 21.61
CA LEU A 38 5.32 -6.60 21.35
C LEU A 38 4.30 -6.66 20.22
N CYS A 39 4.64 -7.34 19.12
CA CYS A 39 3.72 -7.57 18.01
C CYS A 39 2.50 -8.39 18.44
N ALA A 40 2.69 -9.45 19.26
CA ALA A 40 1.60 -10.24 19.80
C ALA A 40 0.67 -9.40 20.68
N THR A 41 1.25 -8.59 21.60
CA THR A 41 0.48 -7.71 22.49
C THR A 41 -0.28 -6.64 21.70
N ALA A 42 0.33 -6.08 20.64
CA ALA A 42 -0.34 -5.12 19.76
C ALA A 42 -1.55 -5.77 19.07
N ARG A 43 -1.37 -6.99 18.56
CA ARG A 43 -2.44 -7.75 17.89
C ARG A 43 -3.60 -8.06 18.84
N GLU A 44 -3.34 -8.44 20.09
CA GLU A 44 -4.38 -8.64 21.11
C GLU A 44 -5.19 -7.37 21.37
N ARG A 45 -4.60 -6.20 21.17
CA ARG A 45 -5.26 -4.90 21.28
C ARG A 45 -5.90 -4.41 19.96
N GLY A 46 -5.83 -5.22 18.89
CA GLY A 46 -6.42 -4.91 17.59
C GLY A 46 -5.53 -4.09 16.65
N PHE A 47 -4.21 -4.01 16.92
CA PHE A 47 -3.25 -3.29 16.09
C PHE A 47 -2.21 -4.22 15.47
N ALA A 48 -1.99 -4.07 14.17
CA ALA A 48 -0.90 -4.72 13.47
C ALA A 48 0.31 -3.77 13.42
N ILE A 49 1.40 -4.11 14.12
CA ILE A 49 2.70 -3.47 13.98
C ILE A 49 3.67 -4.42 13.28
N ARG A 50 4.58 -3.86 12.49
CA ARG A 50 5.48 -4.68 11.68
C ARG A 50 6.70 -5.11 12.49
N ARG A 51 6.95 -6.42 12.55
CA ARG A 51 8.22 -6.99 12.97
C ARG A 51 9.25 -6.78 11.85
N VAL A 52 10.32 -6.06 12.12
CA VAL A 52 11.44 -5.89 11.19
C VAL A 52 12.45 -7.02 11.37
N ASP A 53 12.88 -7.24 12.62
CA ASP A 53 13.75 -8.32 13.05
C ASP A 53 13.45 -8.69 14.52
N ALA A 54 14.35 -9.43 15.19
CA ALA A 54 14.16 -9.87 16.58
C ALA A 54 14.11 -8.69 17.57
N ASP A 55 14.80 -7.61 17.24
CA ASP A 55 15.03 -6.46 18.12
C ASP A 55 14.37 -5.16 17.63
N THR A 56 13.63 -5.21 16.53
CA THR A 56 13.09 -3.99 15.91
C THR A 56 11.66 -4.18 15.45
N VAL A 57 10.81 -3.25 15.83
CA VAL A 57 9.45 -3.10 15.28
C VAL A 57 9.32 -1.80 14.51
N SER A 58 8.39 -1.76 13.56
CA SER A 58 8.06 -0.56 12.78
C SER A 58 6.56 -0.27 12.88
N ILE A 59 6.23 0.98 13.13
CA ILE A 59 4.87 1.47 13.31
C ILE A 59 4.64 2.57 12.28
N THR A 60 3.56 2.45 11.52
CA THR A 60 3.19 3.40 10.49
C THR A 60 1.83 4.01 10.83
N ASP A 61 1.76 5.32 10.77
CA ASP A 61 0.52 6.09 10.92
C ASP A 61 0.05 6.55 9.55
N ASP A 62 -1.25 6.47 9.29
CA ASP A 62 -1.88 6.94 8.06
C ASP A 62 -2.95 8.01 8.34
N GLU A 63 -3.71 8.39 7.31
CA GLU A 63 -4.77 9.39 7.42
C GLU A 63 -5.99 8.91 8.23
N THR A 64 -6.12 7.61 8.49
CA THR A 64 -7.20 7.04 9.30
C THR A 64 -6.83 6.94 10.77
N THR A 65 -5.54 7.00 11.11
CA THR A 65 -5.03 6.89 12.47
C THR A 65 -5.52 8.05 13.34
N THR A 66 -6.16 7.72 14.45
CA THR A 66 -6.65 8.71 15.44
C THR A 66 -5.67 8.88 16.60
N ILE A 67 -5.88 9.91 17.41
CA ILE A 67 -5.12 10.11 18.66
C ILE A 67 -5.37 8.97 19.66
N ASP A 68 -6.57 8.42 19.67
CA ASP A 68 -6.92 7.30 20.55
C ASP A 68 -6.19 6.02 20.13
N ASP A 69 -6.11 5.74 18.83
CA ASP A 69 -5.31 4.63 18.29
C ASP A 69 -3.84 4.79 18.66
N LEU A 70 -3.30 6.00 18.45
CA LEU A 70 -1.93 6.31 18.85
C LEU A 70 -1.69 6.09 20.34
N GLY A 71 -2.65 6.49 21.20
CA GLY A 71 -2.59 6.27 22.65
C GLY A 71 -2.52 4.80 23.02
N MET A 72 -3.29 3.95 22.34
CA MET A 72 -3.28 2.50 22.56
C MET A 72 -1.96 1.85 22.11
N VAL A 73 -1.40 2.29 20.99
CA VAL A 73 -0.10 1.82 20.49
C VAL A 73 1.04 2.34 21.39
N ALA A 74 1.01 3.61 21.77
CA ALA A 74 2.01 4.21 22.66
C ALA A 74 2.08 3.52 24.03
N ALA A 75 0.94 3.04 24.52
CA ALA A 75 0.87 2.27 25.77
C ALA A 75 1.60 0.92 25.75
N LEU A 76 2.10 0.48 24.59
CA LEU A 76 3.03 -0.66 24.48
C LEU A 76 4.43 -0.30 24.98
N PHE A 77 4.81 0.97 24.93
CA PHE A 77 6.13 1.47 25.30
C PHE A 77 6.15 2.17 26.64
N GLY A 78 5.01 2.63 27.14
CA GLY A 78 4.90 3.29 28.44
C GLY A 78 3.58 4.04 28.62
N PRO A 79 3.28 4.45 29.84
CA PRO A 79 2.04 5.17 30.15
C PRO A 79 2.10 6.64 29.71
N SER A 80 0.92 7.27 29.62
CA SER A 80 0.75 8.73 29.55
C SER A 80 1.32 9.39 28.29
N LEU A 81 0.67 9.16 27.15
CA LEU A 81 1.01 9.85 25.90
C LEU A 81 0.73 11.37 26.04
N ASP A 82 1.77 12.19 25.86
CA ASP A 82 1.61 13.64 25.71
C ASP A 82 1.35 13.98 24.22
N VAL A 83 0.18 14.52 23.95
CA VAL A 83 -0.26 14.87 22.58
C VAL A 83 0.02 16.33 22.20
N ASP A 84 0.42 17.16 23.16
CA ASP A 84 0.74 18.58 22.93
C ASP A 84 2.14 18.78 22.36
N VAL A 85 2.44 18.07 21.28
CA VAL A 85 3.72 18.12 20.61
C VAL A 85 3.67 19.04 19.40
N HIS A 86 4.45 20.08 19.47
CA HIS A 86 4.75 20.94 18.32
C HIS A 86 6.05 20.53 17.60
N ASP A 87 6.63 19.38 17.98
CA ASP A 87 7.77 18.84 17.28
C ASP A 87 7.32 18.33 15.92
N ASP A 88 7.75 19.00 14.89
CA ASP A 88 7.49 18.65 13.49
C ASP A 88 8.44 17.54 12.99
N GLY A 89 9.10 16.82 13.91
CA GLY A 89 9.92 15.63 13.64
C GLY A 89 10.76 15.81 12.40
N MET A 90 11.52 16.87 12.37
CA MET A 90 12.20 17.42 11.22
C MET A 90 12.62 16.38 10.20
N ILE A 91 11.86 16.29 9.16
CA ILE A 91 12.41 15.92 7.88
C ILE A 91 13.51 16.96 7.64
N GLY A 92 14.79 16.58 7.64
CA GLY A 92 15.93 17.49 7.47
C GLY A 92 15.98 18.19 6.11
N VAL A 93 14.82 18.44 5.51
CA VAL A 93 14.60 19.09 4.23
C VAL A 93 13.81 20.36 4.43
N ALA A 94 14.06 21.33 3.59
CA ALA A 94 13.35 22.59 3.61
C ALA A 94 11.83 22.39 3.61
N ARG A 95 11.18 22.91 4.64
CA ARG A 95 9.72 22.94 4.73
C ARG A 95 9.17 23.79 3.58
N ARG A 96 8.12 23.30 2.94
CA ARG A 96 7.46 24.05 1.89
C ARG A 96 6.81 25.31 2.45
N GLU A 97 7.23 26.47 1.94
CA GLU A 97 6.67 27.78 2.31
C GLU A 97 5.62 28.27 1.29
N THR A 98 5.61 27.67 0.10
CA THR A 98 4.70 28.09 -0.96
C THR A 98 3.30 27.47 -0.78
N PRO A 99 2.23 28.22 -1.07
CA PRO A 99 0.87 27.69 -1.00
C PRO A 99 0.69 26.47 -1.91
N LEU A 100 -0.10 25.51 -1.43
CA LEU A 100 -0.49 24.32 -2.18
C LEU A 100 -1.77 24.57 -2.99
N LEU A 101 -1.88 23.90 -4.15
CA LEU A 101 -3.12 23.81 -4.93
C LEU A 101 -3.76 25.19 -5.20
N THR A 102 -2.94 26.16 -5.64
CA THR A 102 -3.37 27.55 -5.88
C THR A 102 -4.23 27.71 -7.12
N ALA A 103 -4.25 26.73 -8.04
CA ALA A 103 -5.10 26.80 -9.21
C ALA A 103 -6.58 26.79 -8.82
N LYS A 104 -7.38 27.66 -9.46
CA LYS A 104 -8.80 27.86 -9.14
C LYS A 104 -9.63 26.57 -9.17
N VAL A 105 -9.25 25.60 -9.98
CA VAL A 105 -9.94 24.31 -10.09
C VAL A 105 -10.01 23.57 -8.74
N PHE A 106 -9.00 23.70 -7.89
CA PHE A 106 -8.94 23.04 -6.58
C PHE A 106 -9.83 23.70 -5.52
N SER A 107 -10.32 24.91 -5.76
CA SER A 107 -11.22 25.64 -4.88
C SER A 107 -12.64 25.83 -5.44
N SER A 108 -12.85 25.39 -6.69
CA SER A 108 -14.15 25.37 -7.36
C SER A 108 -14.82 24.00 -7.19
N HIS A 109 -16.05 23.85 -7.62
CA HIS A 109 -16.73 22.55 -7.68
C HIS A 109 -16.85 21.84 -6.31
N ARG A 110 -17.27 22.56 -5.29
CA ARG A 110 -17.34 22.09 -3.90
C ARG A 110 -18.63 21.37 -3.54
N THR A 111 -19.62 21.41 -4.41
CA THR A 111 -20.86 20.64 -4.23
C THR A 111 -20.83 19.41 -5.13
N GLU A 112 -21.57 18.37 -4.73
CA GLU A 112 -21.71 17.15 -5.53
C GLU A 112 -22.14 17.45 -6.96
N HIS A 113 -23.15 18.29 -7.14
CA HIS A 113 -23.66 18.66 -8.46
C HIS A 113 -22.65 19.42 -9.31
N GLU A 114 -21.88 20.31 -8.72
CA GLU A 114 -20.81 21.01 -9.43
C GLU A 114 -19.70 20.07 -9.85
N MET A 115 -19.33 19.12 -8.98
CA MET A 115 -18.33 18.11 -9.29
C MET A 115 -18.79 17.17 -10.39
N LEU A 116 -20.02 16.67 -10.34
CA LEU A 116 -20.60 15.83 -11.41
C LEU A 116 -20.59 16.52 -12.76
N ARG A 117 -21.01 17.80 -12.81
CA ARG A 117 -20.98 18.59 -14.04
C ARG A 117 -19.56 18.88 -14.52
N TYR A 118 -18.63 19.04 -13.61
CA TYR A 118 -17.22 19.25 -13.94
C TYR A 118 -16.61 17.97 -14.54
N LEU A 119 -16.83 16.81 -13.92
CA LEU A 119 -16.38 15.52 -14.43
C LEU A 119 -16.97 15.23 -15.81
N ARG A 120 -18.28 15.48 -15.99
CA ARG A 120 -18.91 15.32 -17.30
C ARG A 120 -18.27 16.23 -18.36
N ARG A 121 -18.04 17.49 -18.04
CA ARG A 121 -17.37 18.43 -18.96
C ARG A 121 -15.94 17.99 -19.31
N LEU A 122 -15.22 17.37 -18.40
CA LEU A 122 -13.90 16.80 -18.69
C LEU A 122 -14.01 15.58 -19.59
N ALA A 123 -14.94 14.66 -19.28
CA ALA A 123 -15.20 13.48 -20.08
C ALA A 123 -15.65 13.83 -21.52
N ASP A 124 -16.35 14.93 -21.71
CA ASP A 124 -16.81 15.39 -23.03
C ASP A 124 -15.70 15.96 -23.93
N LYS A 125 -14.51 16.20 -23.37
CA LYS A 125 -13.35 16.68 -24.15
C LYS A 125 -12.57 15.56 -24.84
N ASP A 126 -12.80 14.33 -24.46
CA ASP A 126 -12.11 13.17 -24.98
C ASP A 126 -13.07 11.97 -25.12
N LEU A 127 -12.53 10.83 -25.52
CA LEU A 127 -13.28 9.59 -25.61
C LEU A 127 -13.82 9.16 -24.24
N ALA A 128 -15.11 8.91 -24.16
CA ALA A 128 -15.75 8.42 -22.94
C ALA A 128 -16.34 7.04 -23.16
N LEU A 129 -16.14 6.14 -22.22
CA LEU A 129 -16.50 4.73 -22.31
C LEU A 129 -18.01 4.48 -22.45
N ASP A 130 -18.83 5.43 -21.99
CA ASP A 130 -20.30 5.35 -22.02
C ASP A 130 -20.92 5.69 -23.39
N ARG A 131 -20.12 6.20 -24.36
CA ARG A 131 -20.65 6.70 -25.63
C ARG A 131 -19.71 6.56 -26.83
N THR A 132 -18.55 5.95 -26.67
CA THR A 132 -17.58 5.79 -27.75
C THR A 132 -17.09 4.37 -27.85
N MET A 133 -16.80 3.95 -29.09
CA MET A 133 -16.03 2.74 -29.34
C MET A 133 -14.55 3.06 -29.15
N ILE A 134 -13.83 2.22 -28.39
CA ILE A 134 -12.40 2.40 -28.20
C ILE A 134 -11.65 1.90 -29.43
N PRO A 135 -10.84 2.75 -30.08
CA PRO A 135 -10.22 2.41 -31.35
C PRO A 135 -9.04 1.47 -31.24
N LEU A 136 -8.53 1.20 -30.04
CA LEU A 136 -7.35 0.38 -29.76
C LEU A 136 -7.68 -0.81 -28.86
N GLY A 137 -7.11 -1.98 -29.17
CA GLY A 137 -7.39 -3.22 -28.44
C GLY A 137 -6.63 -3.36 -27.12
N SER A 138 -5.34 -3.08 -27.10
CA SER A 138 -4.45 -3.43 -25.98
C SER A 138 -4.54 -2.49 -24.77
N CYS A 139 -4.79 -1.21 -24.99
CA CYS A 139 -4.87 -0.20 -23.94
C CYS A 139 -6.30 0.06 -23.45
N THR A 140 -7.25 -0.76 -23.85
CA THR A 140 -8.65 -0.57 -23.50
C THR A 140 -8.91 -0.91 -22.06
N MET A 141 -9.43 0.03 -21.30
CA MET A 141 -10.00 -0.25 -19.99
C MET A 141 -11.25 -1.14 -20.18
N LYS A 142 -11.26 -2.27 -19.48
CA LYS A 142 -12.42 -3.15 -19.46
C LYS A 142 -13.46 -2.57 -18.53
N LEU A 143 -14.70 -2.49 -18.99
CA LEU A 143 -15.82 -2.07 -18.16
C LEU A 143 -16.32 -3.27 -17.37
N ASN A 144 -16.39 -3.10 -16.06
CA ASN A 144 -17.06 -4.03 -15.17
C ASN A 144 -18.43 -3.43 -14.74
N ALA A 145 -19.38 -4.30 -14.47
CA ALA A 145 -20.64 -3.85 -13.88
C ALA A 145 -20.39 -3.25 -12.49
N THR A 146 -21.17 -2.26 -12.10
CA THR A 146 -21.04 -1.63 -10.78
C THR A 146 -21.12 -2.66 -9.65
N THR A 147 -22.02 -3.64 -9.78
CA THR A 147 -22.16 -4.74 -8.80
C THR A 147 -20.91 -5.62 -8.68
N GLU A 148 -20.15 -5.79 -9.76
CA GLU A 148 -18.87 -6.53 -9.73
C GLU A 148 -17.78 -5.72 -9.03
N MET A 149 -17.87 -4.39 -9.09
CA MET A 149 -16.92 -3.50 -8.45
C MET A 149 -17.23 -3.22 -6.97
N GLU A 150 -18.49 -3.42 -6.56
CA GLU A 150 -18.94 -3.13 -5.20
C GLU A 150 -18.10 -3.82 -4.11
N PRO A 151 -17.73 -5.11 -4.21
CA PRO A 151 -16.95 -5.80 -3.19
C PRO A 151 -15.60 -5.16 -2.87
N ILE A 152 -14.96 -4.46 -3.82
CA ILE A 152 -13.68 -3.78 -3.55
C ILE A 152 -13.82 -2.58 -2.61
N THR A 153 -15.05 -2.13 -2.35
CA THR A 153 -15.32 -1.04 -1.39
C THR A 153 -15.62 -1.55 0.02
N TRP A 154 -15.78 -2.84 0.20
CA TRP A 154 -16.01 -3.42 1.53
C TRP A 154 -14.73 -3.40 2.33
N THR A 155 -14.82 -3.05 3.60
CA THR A 155 -13.65 -2.90 4.48
C THR A 155 -12.83 -4.19 4.60
N GLU A 156 -13.49 -5.34 4.57
CA GLU A 156 -12.86 -6.66 4.59
C GLU A 156 -11.94 -6.92 3.39
N PHE A 157 -12.12 -6.19 2.30
CA PHE A 157 -11.26 -6.24 1.11
C PHE A 157 -10.39 -4.99 0.97
N ALA A 158 -10.99 -3.79 1.17
CA ALA A 158 -10.33 -2.52 0.90
C ALA A 158 -9.23 -2.20 1.91
N ASP A 159 -9.45 -2.56 3.19
CA ASP A 159 -8.61 -2.10 4.30
C ASP A 159 -7.57 -3.13 4.74
N VAL A 160 -7.42 -4.23 4.00
CA VAL A 160 -6.39 -5.24 4.28
C VAL A 160 -5.03 -4.77 3.77
N HIS A 161 -4.09 -4.61 4.68
CA HIS A 161 -2.73 -4.20 4.32
C HIS A 161 -2.01 -5.30 3.52
N PRO A 162 -1.22 -4.96 2.47
CA PRO A 162 -0.50 -5.95 1.65
C PRO A 162 0.47 -6.86 2.43
N TYR A 163 0.95 -6.42 3.57
CA TYR A 163 1.81 -7.20 4.48
C TYR A 163 1.09 -7.67 5.74
N ALA A 164 -0.24 -7.74 5.72
CA ALA A 164 -0.99 -8.39 6.79
C ALA A 164 -0.55 -9.85 6.94
N ALA A 165 -0.63 -10.38 8.14
CA ALA A 165 -0.16 -11.74 8.43
C ALA A 165 -0.98 -12.80 7.67
N ASP A 166 -0.36 -13.94 7.41
CA ASP A 166 -0.93 -15.02 6.61
C ASP A 166 -2.26 -15.55 7.16
N ASP A 167 -2.38 -15.61 8.46
CA ASP A 167 -3.58 -16.03 9.18
C ASP A 167 -4.72 -14.99 9.15
N GLU A 168 -4.40 -13.74 8.88
CA GLU A 168 -5.36 -12.64 8.70
C GLU A 168 -5.84 -12.50 7.24
N THR A 169 -5.18 -13.17 6.30
CA THR A 169 -5.43 -13.05 4.84
C THR A 169 -5.87 -14.34 4.18
N ILE A 170 -6.38 -15.30 4.94
CA ILE A 170 -6.79 -16.63 4.44
C ILE A 170 -7.78 -16.51 3.27
N GLY A 171 -8.80 -15.65 3.39
CA GLY A 171 -9.79 -15.43 2.34
C GLY A 171 -9.20 -14.88 1.03
N TYR A 172 -8.25 -13.94 1.12
CA TYR A 172 -7.52 -13.45 -0.06
C TYR A 172 -6.66 -14.53 -0.71
N ARG A 173 -6.00 -15.36 0.09
CA ARG A 173 -5.18 -16.47 -0.42
C ARG A 173 -6.02 -17.52 -1.13
N GLU A 174 -7.19 -17.85 -0.58
CA GLU A 174 -8.14 -18.76 -1.22
C GLU A 174 -8.64 -18.18 -2.55
N LEU A 175 -9.07 -16.92 -2.57
CA LEU A 175 -9.52 -16.23 -3.77
C LEU A 175 -8.44 -16.23 -4.88
N ILE A 176 -7.20 -15.88 -4.54
CA ILE A 176 -6.08 -15.85 -5.49
C ILE A 176 -5.78 -17.27 -5.99
N SER A 177 -5.68 -18.26 -5.11
CA SER A 177 -5.40 -19.65 -5.46
C SER A 177 -6.47 -20.24 -6.37
N ASP A 178 -7.74 -19.97 -6.10
CA ASP A 178 -8.86 -20.42 -6.91
C ASP A 178 -8.83 -19.81 -8.30
N LEU A 179 -8.55 -18.51 -8.40
CA LEU A 179 -8.44 -17.83 -9.69
C LEU A 179 -7.24 -18.35 -10.50
N GLU A 180 -6.09 -18.55 -9.88
CA GLU A 180 -4.91 -19.14 -10.53
C GLU A 180 -5.24 -20.55 -11.06
N ARG A 181 -5.92 -21.39 -10.28
CA ARG A 181 -6.36 -22.73 -10.70
C ARG A 181 -7.34 -22.67 -11.88
N MET A 182 -8.30 -21.76 -11.86
CA MET A 182 -9.23 -21.56 -12.96
C MET A 182 -8.50 -21.15 -14.24
N LEU A 183 -7.55 -20.23 -14.14
CA LEU A 183 -6.76 -19.77 -15.27
C LEU A 183 -5.85 -20.88 -15.83
N VAL A 184 -5.22 -21.68 -14.99
CA VAL A 184 -4.46 -22.88 -15.41
C VAL A 184 -5.37 -23.82 -16.21
N THR A 185 -6.58 -24.07 -15.72
CA THR A 185 -7.54 -24.95 -16.41
C THR A 185 -7.97 -24.43 -17.76
N ILE A 186 -8.23 -23.11 -17.87
CA ILE A 186 -8.71 -22.47 -19.10
C ILE A 186 -7.58 -22.39 -20.16
N THR A 187 -6.37 -22.06 -19.73
CA THR A 187 -5.24 -21.81 -20.65
C THR A 187 -4.43 -23.05 -20.97
N GLY A 188 -4.47 -24.08 -20.11
CA GLY A 188 -3.64 -25.28 -20.22
C GLY A 188 -2.16 -25.04 -19.86
N TYR A 189 -1.82 -23.93 -19.23
CA TYR A 189 -0.48 -23.70 -18.71
C TYR A 189 -0.22 -24.51 -17.43
N ASP A 190 1.05 -24.79 -17.14
CA ASP A 190 1.45 -25.52 -15.92
C ASP A 190 1.28 -24.67 -14.66
N ALA A 191 1.41 -23.35 -14.77
CA ALA A 191 1.26 -22.40 -13.69
C ALA A 191 0.84 -21.01 -14.17
N VAL A 192 0.18 -20.28 -13.28
CA VAL A 192 -0.22 -18.89 -13.47
C VAL A 192 0.19 -18.11 -12.22
N SER A 193 0.57 -16.86 -12.35
CA SER A 193 0.80 -15.95 -11.24
C SER A 193 0.01 -14.67 -11.44
N LEU A 194 -0.69 -14.24 -10.39
CA LEU A 194 -1.44 -12.99 -10.32
C LEU A 194 -0.67 -11.85 -9.67
N GLN A 195 0.63 -12.05 -9.36
CA GLN A 195 1.48 -11.05 -8.71
C GLN A 195 1.74 -9.77 -9.53
N PRO A 196 1.93 -9.82 -10.85
CA PRO A 196 2.19 -8.62 -11.63
C PRO A 196 1.04 -7.62 -11.57
N ASN A 197 1.33 -6.36 -11.23
CA ASN A 197 0.33 -5.30 -11.08
C ASN A 197 -0.10 -4.63 -12.40
N ALA A 198 0.63 -4.89 -13.48
CA ALA A 198 0.34 -4.32 -14.81
C ALA A 198 0.86 -5.24 -15.92
N GLY A 199 0.38 -5.06 -17.16
CA GLY A 199 0.81 -5.83 -18.32
C GLY A 199 2.33 -5.82 -18.52
N SER A 200 2.95 -4.65 -18.45
CA SER A 200 4.42 -4.50 -18.57
C SER A 200 5.19 -5.23 -17.47
N GLN A 201 4.64 -5.31 -16.27
CA GLN A 201 5.24 -6.10 -15.18
C GLN A 201 5.09 -7.61 -15.44
N GLY A 202 3.97 -8.04 -16.01
CA GLY A 202 3.77 -9.42 -16.44
C GLY A 202 4.77 -9.83 -17.53
N GLU A 203 4.99 -8.98 -18.52
CA GLU A 203 6.00 -9.19 -19.55
C GLU A 203 7.42 -9.29 -18.95
N PHE A 204 7.76 -8.36 -18.05
CA PHE A 204 9.04 -8.37 -17.37
C PHE A 204 9.24 -9.60 -16.49
N ALA A 205 8.22 -9.99 -15.72
CA ALA A 205 8.25 -11.21 -14.91
C ALA A 205 8.45 -12.46 -15.78
N GLY A 206 7.78 -12.54 -16.93
CA GLY A 206 7.96 -13.61 -17.90
C GLY A 206 9.39 -13.67 -18.44
N LEU A 207 9.97 -12.53 -18.81
CA LEU A 207 11.37 -12.45 -19.24
C LEU A 207 12.35 -12.86 -18.14
N LEU A 208 12.08 -12.49 -16.88
CA LEU A 208 12.91 -12.93 -15.75
C LEU A 208 12.84 -14.44 -15.52
N ALA A 209 11.65 -15.04 -15.67
CA ALA A 209 11.47 -16.48 -15.57
C ALA A 209 12.23 -17.22 -16.68
N ILE A 210 12.12 -16.76 -17.93
CA ILE A 210 12.88 -17.30 -19.07
C ILE A 210 14.39 -17.17 -18.82
N ARG A 211 14.83 -16.03 -18.35
CA ARG A 211 16.24 -15.83 -17.99
C ARG A 211 16.70 -16.78 -16.88
N ALA A 212 15.91 -16.96 -15.83
CA ALA A 212 16.21 -17.89 -14.75
C ALA A 212 16.32 -19.33 -15.25
N TYR A 213 15.42 -19.74 -16.13
CA TYR A 213 15.45 -21.05 -16.78
C TYR A 213 16.75 -21.27 -17.57
N HIS A 214 17.13 -20.35 -18.46
CA HIS A 214 18.36 -20.46 -19.22
C HIS A 214 19.62 -20.45 -18.32
N ARG A 215 19.62 -19.62 -17.28
CA ARG A 215 20.72 -19.61 -16.29
C ARG A 215 20.87 -20.95 -15.57
N SER A 216 19.77 -21.59 -15.18
CA SER A 216 19.79 -22.88 -14.50
C SER A 216 20.34 -24.01 -15.37
N ARG A 217 20.28 -23.84 -16.70
CA ARG A 217 20.80 -24.79 -17.69
C ARG A 217 22.19 -24.43 -18.23
N GLY A 218 22.76 -23.31 -17.84
CA GLY A 218 24.04 -22.83 -18.33
C GLY A 218 23.97 -22.16 -19.73
N ASP A 219 22.79 -21.92 -20.25
CA ASP A 219 22.54 -21.40 -21.62
C ASP A 219 22.52 -19.86 -21.69
N LEU A 220 23.48 -19.20 -21.06
CA LEU A 220 23.50 -17.72 -20.98
C LEU A 220 23.59 -17.00 -22.33
N ALA A 221 24.15 -17.69 -23.35
CA ALA A 221 24.27 -17.12 -24.70
C ALA A 221 22.91 -16.96 -25.44
N GLN A 222 21.87 -17.59 -24.96
CA GLN A 222 20.51 -17.49 -25.54
C GLN A 222 19.73 -16.26 -25.04
N ILE A 223 20.21 -15.63 -23.97
CA ILE A 223 19.54 -14.49 -23.33
C ILE A 223 19.93 -13.21 -24.10
N GLY A 224 19.11 -12.74 -24.98
CA GLY A 224 19.35 -11.49 -25.72
C GLY A 224 19.03 -11.55 -27.21
N ARG A 225 18.51 -12.65 -27.69
CA ARG A 225 18.01 -12.79 -29.06
C ARG A 225 16.49 -12.82 -29.13
N ALA A 226 15.80 -12.02 -28.32
CA ALA A 226 14.45 -11.62 -28.64
C ALA A 226 14.54 -10.56 -29.73
N HIS A 227 14.90 -10.98 -30.91
CA HIS A 227 14.68 -10.18 -32.09
C HIS A 227 13.41 -10.68 -32.75
N VAL A 228 12.50 -9.79 -32.80
CA VAL A 228 11.45 -9.70 -33.80
C VAL A 228 11.95 -10.06 -35.18
#